data_e2c1d5533cc49a26fa5b5d713d3ca0bc
#
_entry.id   e2c1d5533cc49a26fa5b5d713d3ca0bc
#
_cell.length_a   1.000
_cell.length_b   1.000
_cell.length_c   1.000
_cell.angle_alpha   90.00
_cell.angle_beta   90.00
_cell.angle_gamma   90.00
#
_symmetry.space_group_name_H-M   'P 1'
#
loop_
_entity.id
_entity.type
_entity.pdbx_description
1 polymer ?
#
loop_
_entity_poly.entity_id
_entity_poly.type
_entity_poly.pdbx_seq_one_letter_code
_entity_poly.pdbx_strand_id
1 'polypeptide(L)'
;MHGGLSPDLQDVQQISELIRPCDIPDVGLLCDLLWSDPSPTEGWAENDRGVSYTFGADIVTEFCEQQDLDLIVRAHQVVEDGYLFFAGRKLVTLFSAPNYCGEFDNAGAMISIDESLMCSFQILKPSGVKKTWLEKKQRGSSHQGGCRDDQPQLL
;
A
#
# COMPACT_ATOMS: atom_id res chain seq x y z
N MET A 1 -8.46 0.04 0.46
CA MET A 1 -7.98 0.11 -0.94
C MET A 1 -6.54 -0.37 -1.00
N HIS A 2 -5.99 -0.71 -2.18
CA HIS A 2 -4.59 -1.15 -2.29
C HIS A 2 -3.63 0.05 -2.38
N GLY A 3 -3.77 0.92 -3.38
CA GLY A 3 -3.02 2.15 -3.53
C GLY A 3 -3.54 3.25 -2.61
N GLY A 4 -4.36 4.15 -3.12
CA GLY A 4 -4.87 5.25 -2.30
C GLY A 4 -5.96 6.05 -2.99
N LEU A 5 -6.01 7.34 -2.70
CA LEU A 5 -7.00 8.26 -3.23
C LEU A 5 -6.74 8.60 -4.69
N SER A 6 -7.76 9.11 -5.36
CA SER A 6 -7.74 9.58 -6.75
C SER A 6 -8.31 11.00 -6.82
N PRO A 7 -7.80 11.87 -7.72
CA PRO A 7 -8.44 13.13 -8.03
C PRO A 7 -9.88 12.97 -8.55
N ASP A 8 -10.17 11.80 -9.14
CA ASP A 8 -11.49 11.46 -9.68
C ASP A 8 -12.45 10.88 -8.63
N LEU A 9 -11.96 10.57 -7.41
CA LEU A 9 -12.77 10.01 -6.33
C LEU A 9 -13.45 11.13 -5.53
N GLN A 10 -14.72 11.38 -5.81
CA GLN A 10 -15.54 12.39 -5.12
C GLN A 10 -16.44 11.76 -4.06
N ASP A 11 -16.81 10.49 -4.21
CA ASP A 11 -17.70 9.74 -3.34
C ASP A 11 -17.28 8.27 -3.30
N VAL A 12 -17.25 7.69 -2.11
CA VAL A 12 -16.92 6.26 -1.92
C VAL A 12 -17.86 5.33 -2.71
N GLN A 13 -19.07 5.77 -3.02
CA GLN A 13 -20.03 5.02 -3.84
C GLN A 13 -19.48 4.71 -5.23
N GLN A 14 -18.67 5.59 -5.82
CA GLN A 14 -18.04 5.37 -7.13
C GLN A 14 -17.21 4.07 -7.18
N ILE A 15 -16.63 3.65 -6.03
CA ILE A 15 -15.88 2.39 -5.94
C ILE A 15 -16.79 1.17 -6.17
N SER A 16 -18.03 1.25 -5.68
CA SER A 16 -19.03 0.18 -5.86
C SER A 16 -19.55 0.10 -7.30
N GLU A 17 -19.50 1.20 -8.04
CA GLU A 17 -19.97 1.33 -9.42
C GLU A 17 -18.94 0.83 -10.45
N LEU A 18 -17.68 0.62 -10.04
CA LEU A 18 -16.66 0.07 -10.93
C LEU A 18 -17.07 -1.32 -11.44
N ILE A 19 -17.07 -1.48 -12.76
CA ILE A 19 -17.42 -2.74 -13.42
C ILE A 19 -16.34 -3.78 -13.13
N ARG A 20 -16.76 -4.97 -12.68
CA ARG A 20 -15.89 -6.13 -12.43
C ARG A 20 -16.50 -7.38 -13.07
N PRO A 21 -15.68 -8.32 -13.63
CA PRO A 21 -14.22 -8.25 -13.77
C PRO A 21 -13.79 -7.28 -14.87
N CYS A 22 -12.61 -6.66 -14.73
CA CYS A 22 -11.99 -5.79 -15.72
C CYS A 22 -10.47 -5.84 -15.59
N ASP A 23 -9.76 -5.53 -16.65
CA ASP A 23 -8.32 -5.31 -16.60
C ASP A 23 -8.01 -4.00 -15.88
N ILE A 24 -6.79 -3.90 -15.33
CA ILE A 24 -6.32 -2.68 -14.68
C ILE A 24 -5.99 -1.65 -15.76
N PRO A 25 -6.67 -0.48 -15.79
CA PRO A 25 -6.36 0.57 -16.75
C PRO A 25 -5.08 1.31 -16.37
N ASP A 26 -4.46 1.97 -17.34
CA ASP A 26 -3.25 2.77 -17.13
C ASP A 26 -3.52 4.15 -16.49
N VAL A 27 -4.78 4.59 -16.46
CA VAL A 27 -5.20 5.90 -15.94
C VAL A 27 -6.61 5.84 -15.34
N GLY A 28 -6.95 6.85 -14.54
CA GLY A 28 -8.28 7.08 -13.98
C GLY A 28 -8.50 6.39 -12.63
N LEU A 29 -9.72 6.49 -12.11
CA LEU A 29 -10.10 6.11 -10.75
C LEU A 29 -9.59 4.72 -10.34
N LEU A 30 -9.83 3.69 -11.15
CA LEU A 30 -9.42 2.33 -10.81
C LEU A 30 -7.89 2.19 -10.75
N CYS A 31 -7.17 2.83 -11.69
CA CYS A 31 -5.72 2.89 -11.67
C CYS A 31 -5.23 3.51 -10.34
N ASP A 32 -5.77 4.65 -9.97
CA ASP A 32 -5.33 5.40 -8.78
C ASP A 32 -5.63 4.64 -7.49
N LEU A 33 -6.80 4.01 -7.38
CA LEU A 33 -7.14 3.16 -6.24
C LEU A 33 -6.14 2.01 -6.00
N LEU A 34 -5.38 1.64 -7.02
CA LEU A 34 -4.39 0.55 -6.98
C LEU A 34 -2.96 1.06 -6.88
N TRP A 35 -2.64 2.27 -7.40
CA TRP A 35 -1.27 2.72 -7.60
C TRP A 35 -0.88 4.00 -6.87
N SER A 36 -1.83 4.85 -6.42
CA SER A 36 -1.51 6.12 -5.77
C SER A 36 -0.87 5.93 -4.39
N ASP A 37 -0.03 6.88 -4.00
CA ASP A 37 0.73 6.84 -2.75
C ASP A 37 0.58 8.13 -1.93
N PRO A 38 0.58 8.07 -0.58
CA PRO A 38 0.71 9.25 0.26
C PRO A 38 2.09 9.87 0.14
N SER A 39 2.16 11.20 0.21
CA SER A 39 3.38 12.00 0.12
C SER A 39 3.42 13.06 1.22
N PRO A 40 4.60 13.45 1.72
CA PRO A 40 4.73 14.56 2.65
C PRO A 40 4.42 15.93 2.00
N THR A 41 4.38 16.01 0.67
CA THR A 41 4.03 17.21 -0.08
C THR A 41 2.52 17.40 -0.10
N GLU A 42 2.04 18.61 0.16
CA GLU A 42 0.60 18.94 0.08
C GLU A 42 0.08 18.85 -1.37
N GLY A 43 -1.22 18.56 -1.49
CA GLY A 43 -1.92 18.46 -2.78
C GLY A 43 -1.62 17.17 -3.53
N TRP A 44 -1.85 17.25 -4.84
CA TRP A 44 -1.60 16.18 -5.80
C TRP A 44 -0.30 16.41 -6.58
N ALA A 45 0.47 15.37 -6.82
CA ALA A 45 1.65 15.39 -7.67
C ALA A 45 1.74 14.10 -8.51
N GLU A 46 2.58 14.11 -9.53
CA GLU A 46 2.90 12.91 -10.29
C GLU A 46 3.64 11.89 -9.41
N ASN A 47 3.36 10.62 -9.61
CA ASN A 47 4.02 9.54 -8.89
C ASN A 47 5.32 9.13 -9.61
N ASP A 48 6.42 9.01 -8.87
CA ASP A 48 7.72 8.55 -9.39
C ASP A 48 7.68 7.11 -9.95
N ARG A 49 6.58 6.38 -9.70
CA ARG A 49 6.33 5.07 -10.34
C ARG A 49 6.04 5.17 -11.84
N GLY A 50 5.84 6.39 -12.38
CA GLY A 50 5.46 6.62 -13.76
C GLY A 50 3.98 6.33 -14.06
N VAL A 51 3.17 6.06 -13.03
CA VAL A 51 1.72 5.83 -13.12
C VAL A 51 1.04 6.43 -11.88
N SER A 52 -0.19 6.96 -12.07
CA SER A 52 -1.00 7.52 -10.99
C SER A 52 -0.39 8.75 -10.30
N TYR A 53 -0.84 9.06 -9.09
CA TYR A 53 -0.51 10.28 -8.36
C TYR A 53 0.03 9.99 -6.97
N THR A 54 0.66 11.01 -6.38
CA THR A 54 0.85 11.11 -4.93
C THR A 54 -0.11 12.15 -4.37
N PHE A 55 -0.49 11.97 -3.09
CA PHE A 55 -1.45 12.85 -2.41
C PHE A 55 -0.95 13.22 -1.01
N GLY A 56 -1.16 14.48 -0.64
CA GLY A 56 -0.75 15.05 0.64
C GLY A 56 -1.71 14.73 1.80
N ALA A 57 -1.28 15.13 3.00
CA ALA A 57 -2.09 14.96 4.22
C ALA A 57 -3.36 15.84 4.20
N ASP A 58 -3.33 16.97 3.52
CA ASP A 58 -4.45 17.87 3.24
C ASP A 58 -5.55 17.14 2.47
N ILE A 59 -5.21 16.44 1.39
CA ILE A 59 -6.13 15.65 0.57
C ILE A 59 -6.81 14.54 1.40
N VAL A 60 -6.02 13.81 2.21
CA VAL A 60 -6.56 12.77 3.10
C VAL A 60 -7.55 13.36 4.10
N THR A 61 -7.20 14.51 4.69
CA THR A 61 -8.03 15.17 5.70
C THR A 61 -9.33 15.64 5.10
N GLU A 62 -9.28 16.32 3.97
CA GLU A 62 -10.46 16.82 3.26
C GLU A 62 -11.39 15.67 2.84
N PHE A 63 -10.84 14.61 2.25
CA PHE A 63 -11.63 13.45 1.83
C PHE A 63 -12.31 12.74 3.01
N CYS A 64 -11.59 12.52 4.12
CA CYS A 64 -12.18 11.94 5.33
C CYS A 64 -13.32 12.77 5.90
N GLU A 65 -13.18 14.11 5.91
CA GLU A 65 -14.22 15.01 6.38
C GLU A 65 -15.45 15.05 5.47
N GLN A 66 -15.24 15.05 4.15
CA GLN A 66 -16.33 15.03 3.17
C GLN A 66 -17.12 13.72 3.17
N GLN A 67 -16.45 12.60 3.41
CA GLN A 67 -17.05 11.26 3.36
C GLN A 67 -17.45 10.71 4.74
N ASP A 68 -17.29 11.49 5.82
CA ASP A 68 -17.52 11.06 7.22
C ASP A 68 -16.76 9.78 7.57
N LEU A 69 -15.45 9.74 7.23
CA LEU A 69 -14.56 8.61 7.47
C LEU A 69 -13.56 8.91 8.59
N ASP A 70 -13.41 7.97 9.52
CA ASP A 70 -12.41 8.05 10.58
C ASP A 70 -11.02 7.60 10.13
N LEU A 71 -10.95 6.61 9.23
CA LEU A 71 -9.69 5.98 8.84
C LEU A 71 -9.74 5.43 7.42
N ILE A 72 -8.71 5.75 6.64
CA ILE A 72 -8.40 5.09 5.36
C ILE A 72 -7.32 4.04 5.61
N VAL A 73 -7.59 2.80 5.22
CA VAL A 73 -6.61 1.70 5.25
C VAL A 73 -6.16 1.38 3.83
N ARG A 74 -4.84 1.41 3.60
CA ARG A 74 -4.24 1.10 2.30
C ARG A 74 -2.99 0.22 2.45
N ALA A 75 -2.41 -0.25 1.37
CA ALA A 75 -1.24 -1.13 1.37
C ALA A 75 -0.11 -0.59 0.48
N HIS A 76 0.33 -1.30 -0.55
CA HIS A 76 1.15 -0.90 -1.69
C HIS A 76 2.59 -0.44 -1.41
N GLN A 77 2.89 0.14 -0.24
CA GLN A 77 4.25 0.58 0.14
C GLN A 77 4.81 -0.28 1.26
N VAL A 78 6.07 -0.66 1.14
CA VAL A 78 6.81 -1.33 2.21
C VAL A 78 7.02 -0.33 3.35
N VAL A 79 6.66 -0.73 4.56
CA VAL A 79 6.89 0.04 5.79
C VAL A 79 7.61 -0.82 6.82
N GLU A 80 8.56 -0.25 7.55
CA GLU A 80 9.51 -0.98 8.41
C GLU A 80 8.80 -1.82 9.48
N ASP A 81 7.83 -1.25 10.18
CA ASP A 81 7.10 -1.91 11.27
C ASP A 81 5.86 -2.69 10.81
N GLY A 82 5.63 -2.82 9.48
CA GLY A 82 4.44 -3.44 8.90
C GLY A 82 3.22 -2.52 8.85
N TYR A 83 3.23 -1.38 9.54
CA TYR A 83 2.22 -0.33 9.42
C TYR A 83 2.82 1.06 9.66
N LEU A 84 2.20 2.07 9.04
CA LEU A 84 2.62 3.47 9.19
C LEU A 84 1.41 4.38 9.12
N PHE A 85 1.19 5.21 10.15
CA PHE A 85 0.16 6.23 10.15
C PHE A 85 0.60 7.49 9.40
N PHE A 86 -0.36 8.11 8.73
CA PHE A 86 -0.21 9.35 7.98
C PHE A 86 -1.40 10.28 8.24
N ALA A 87 -1.26 11.58 7.89
CA ALA A 87 -2.33 12.59 7.99
C ALA A 87 -3.05 12.62 9.36
N GLY A 88 -2.29 12.79 10.44
CA GLY A 88 -2.87 12.82 11.78
C GLY A 88 -3.60 11.54 12.19
N ARG A 89 -3.19 10.40 11.66
CA ARG A 89 -3.79 9.05 11.83
C ARG A 89 -5.10 8.83 11.06
N LYS A 90 -5.45 9.71 10.14
CA LYS A 90 -6.60 9.52 9.24
C LYS A 90 -6.32 8.50 8.12
N LEU A 91 -5.04 8.15 7.89
CA LEU A 91 -4.65 7.09 6.96
C LEU A 91 -3.62 6.17 7.62
N VAL A 92 -3.71 4.88 7.36
CA VAL A 92 -2.69 3.90 7.70
C VAL A 92 -2.28 3.09 6.48
N THR A 93 -0.96 3.05 6.22
CA THR A 93 -0.37 2.05 5.31
C THR A 93 -0.16 0.77 6.09
N LEU A 94 -0.66 -0.34 5.56
CA LEU A 94 -0.56 -1.67 6.14
C LEU A 94 0.16 -2.59 5.16
N PHE A 95 1.27 -3.18 5.57
CA PHE A 95 2.06 -4.07 4.73
C PHE A 95 2.20 -5.43 5.41
N SER A 96 1.68 -6.50 4.78
CA SER A 96 1.50 -7.80 5.44
C SER A 96 2.58 -8.83 5.10
N ALA A 97 3.57 -8.50 4.25
CA ALA A 97 4.63 -9.40 3.84
C ALA A 97 5.97 -9.08 4.54
N PRO A 98 6.36 -9.80 5.63
CA PRO A 98 7.63 -9.57 6.29
C PRO A 98 8.80 -9.97 5.41
N ASN A 99 9.94 -9.28 5.54
CA ASN A 99 11.16 -9.49 4.77
C ASN A 99 10.89 -9.51 3.25
N TYR A 100 10.23 -8.46 2.77
CA TYR A 100 9.76 -8.37 1.39
C TYR A 100 10.91 -8.52 0.39
N CYS A 101 10.71 -9.36 -0.63
CA CYS A 101 11.71 -9.77 -1.65
C CYS A 101 12.99 -10.39 -1.06
N GLY A 102 13.08 -10.65 0.24
CA GLY A 102 14.32 -11.04 0.90
C GLY A 102 15.35 -9.91 1.01
N GLU A 103 14.99 -8.69 0.67
CA GLU A 103 15.83 -7.49 0.63
C GLU A 103 15.49 -6.50 1.73
N PHE A 104 14.19 -6.36 2.03
CA PHE A 104 13.70 -5.48 3.09
C PHE A 104 13.66 -6.22 4.42
N ASP A 105 14.08 -5.53 5.49
CA ASP A 105 14.06 -6.08 6.87
C ASP A 105 12.77 -5.68 7.61
N ASN A 106 11.69 -5.51 6.87
CA ASN A 106 10.41 -5.06 7.37
C ASN A 106 9.66 -6.16 8.12
N ALA A 107 8.91 -5.77 9.13
CA ALA A 107 7.85 -6.58 9.69
C ALA A 107 6.63 -6.60 8.74
N GLY A 108 5.77 -7.57 8.91
CA GLY A 108 4.43 -7.55 8.36
C GLY A 108 3.42 -7.17 9.44
N ALA A 109 2.26 -6.61 9.05
CA ALA A 109 1.20 -6.33 9.98
C ALA A 109 -0.17 -6.73 9.43
N MET A 110 -1.10 -6.97 10.36
CA MET A 110 -2.51 -7.17 10.12
C MET A 110 -3.29 -6.30 11.10
N ILE A 111 -4.38 -5.68 10.64
CA ILE A 111 -5.29 -4.91 11.47
C ILE A 111 -6.60 -5.70 11.67
N SER A 112 -7.08 -5.74 12.90
CA SER A 112 -8.42 -6.22 13.24
C SER A 112 -9.25 -5.05 13.74
N ILE A 113 -10.46 -4.91 13.23
CA ILE A 113 -11.42 -3.87 13.59
C ILE A 113 -12.65 -4.57 14.16
N ASP A 114 -13.01 -4.25 15.40
CA ASP A 114 -14.18 -4.84 16.08
C ASP A 114 -15.47 -4.02 15.83
N GLU A 115 -16.59 -4.51 16.39
CA GLU A 115 -17.91 -3.89 16.24
C GLU A 115 -17.97 -2.46 16.85
N SER A 116 -17.07 -2.12 17.76
CA SER A 116 -16.94 -0.78 18.34
C SER A 116 -15.98 0.13 17.58
N LEU A 117 -15.50 -0.32 16.40
CA LEU A 117 -14.48 0.32 15.57
C LEU A 117 -13.11 0.44 16.25
N MET A 118 -12.88 -0.36 17.30
CA MET A 118 -11.56 -0.43 17.92
C MET A 118 -10.60 -1.21 17.02
N CYS A 119 -9.48 -0.56 16.68
CA CYS A 119 -8.43 -1.12 15.83
C CYS A 119 -7.33 -1.76 16.68
N SER A 120 -6.97 -2.99 16.38
CA SER A 120 -5.83 -3.69 16.97
C SER A 120 -4.88 -4.22 15.90
N PHE A 121 -3.57 -4.14 16.15
CA PHE A 121 -2.54 -4.56 15.21
C PHE A 121 -1.87 -5.85 15.68
N GLN A 122 -1.65 -6.76 14.74
CA GLN A 122 -0.84 -7.96 14.93
C GLN A 122 0.41 -7.83 14.06
N ILE A 123 1.58 -7.90 14.68
CA ILE A 123 2.87 -7.70 14.00
C ILE A 123 3.53 -9.06 13.76
N LEU A 124 3.90 -9.30 12.52
CA LEU A 124 4.61 -10.49 12.06
C LEU A 124 6.09 -10.12 11.84
N LYS A 125 6.95 -10.57 12.72
CA LYS A 125 8.39 -10.35 12.55
C LYS A 125 8.96 -11.33 11.53
N PRO A 126 9.98 -10.91 10.74
CA PRO A 126 10.68 -11.81 9.84
C PRO A 126 11.22 -13.01 10.64
N SER A 127 10.95 -14.23 10.17
CA SER A 127 11.60 -15.41 10.73
C SER A 127 13.09 -15.33 10.42
N GLY A 128 13.98 -15.61 11.39
CA GLY A 128 15.46 -15.47 11.31
C GLY A 128 16.17 -16.28 10.21
N VAL A 129 15.53 -16.51 9.07
CA VAL A 129 16.02 -17.26 7.91
C VAL A 129 17.06 -16.49 7.07
N LYS A 130 17.48 -15.29 7.49
CA LYS A 130 18.51 -14.52 6.77
C LYS A 130 19.81 -15.30 6.48
N LYS A 131 20.21 -16.27 7.30
CA LYS A 131 21.47 -17.02 7.10
C LYS A 131 21.45 -17.99 5.92
N THR A 132 20.34 -18.62 5.64
CA THR A 132 20.29 -19.67 4.58
C THR A 132 20.24 -19.11 3.17
N TRP A 133 19.70 -17.91 2.97
CA TRP A 133 19.61 -17.29 1.65
C TRP A 133 20.93 -16.66 1.20
N LEU A 134 21.63 -15.98 2.10
CA LEU A 134 22.96 -15.42 1.86
C LEU A 134 24.00 -16.53 1.61
N GLU A 135 23.92 -17.65 2.34
CA GLU A 135 24.79 -18.80 2.12
C GLU A 135 24.53 -19.51 0.79
N LYS A 136 23.29 -19.55 0.30
CA LYS A 136 22.95 -20.06 -1.04
C LYS A 136 23.40 -19.12 -2.16
N LYS A 137 23.35 -17.79 -1.96
CA LYS A 137 23.80 -16.80 -2.95
C LYS A 137 25.33 -16.82 -3.13
N GLN A 138 26.08 -17.18 -2.09
CA GLN A 138 27.54 -17.36 -2.17
C GLN A 138 27.97 -18.68 -2.84
N ARG A 139 27.10 -19.69 -2.90
CA ARG A 139 27.37 -20.99 -3.53
C ARG A 139 26.87 -21.12 -4.96
N GLY A 140 26.01 -20.23 -5.43
CA GLY A 140 25.43 -20.21 -6.77
C GLY A 140 26.02 -19.08 -7.59
N SER A 141 27.11 -19.34 -8.31
CA SER A 141 27.69 -18.52 -9.37
C SER A 141 26.60 -18.09 -10.37
N SER A 142 26.54 -16.78 -10.67
CA SER A 142 26.05 -16.17 -11.92
C SER A 142 24.64 -16.52 -12.38
N HIS A 143 23.63 -15.86 -11.78
CA HIS A 143 22.44 -15.42 -12.51
C HIS A 143 21.99 -14.09 -11.92
N GLN A 144 22.10 -13.02 -12.71
CA GLN A 144 21.45 -11.73 -12.43
C GLN A 144 19.94 -11.94 -12.52
N GLY A 145 19.31 -12.06 -11.36
CA GLY A 145 17.87 -11.98 -11.21
C GLY A 145 17.54 -10.69 -10.47
N GLY A 146 17.44 -9.59 -11.21
CA GLY A 146 16.77 -8.41 -10.67
C GLY A 146 15.33 -8.75 -10.33
N CYS A 147 14.80 -8.20 -9.25
CA CYS A 147 13.36 -8.13 -9.07
C CYS A 147 12.79 -7.47 -10.32
N ARG A 148 12.24 -8.26 -11.21
CA ARG A 148 11.29 -7.71 -12.18
C ARG A 148 10.03 -7.45 -11.38
N ASP A 149 9.41 -6.31 -11.63
CA ASP A 149 8.04 -6.01 -11.23
C ASP A 149 7.10 -7.01 -11.93
N ASP A 150 7.19 -8.28 -11.54
CA ASP A 150 6.19 -9.27 -11.87
C ASP A 150 5.04 -9.02 -10.89
N GLN A 151 4.05 -8.32 -11.40
CA GLN A 151 2.76 -8.07 -10.75
C GLN A 151 2.24 -9.37 -10.12
N PRO A 152 1.87 -9.35 -8.82
CA PRO A 152 1.03 -10.42 -8.31
C PRO A 152 -0.31 -10.31 -9.03
N GLN A 153 -0.66 -11.35 -9.79
CA GLN A 153 -2.03 -11.55 -10.26
C GLN A 153 -2.93 -11.59 -9.03
N LEU A 154 -3.75 -10.57 -8.89
CA LEU A 154 -4.81 -10.52 -7.90
C LEU A 154 -5.90 -11.52 -8.32
N LEU A 155 -6.12 -12.52 -7.50
CA LEU A 155 -7.41 -13.21 -7.40
C LEU A 155 -8.32 -12.44 -6.46
#